data_d0b07aeaf1fefea5f59f7b67ce46a49a
#
_entry.id   d0b07aeaf1fefea5f59f7b67ce46a49a
#
_cell.length_a   1.000
_cell.length_b   1.000
_cell.length_c   1.000
_cell.angle_alpha   90.00
_cell.angle_beta   90.00
_cell.angle_gamma   90.00
#
_symmetry.space_group_name_H-M   'P 1'
#
loop_
_entity.id
_entity.type
_entity.pdbx_description
1 polymer ?
#
loop_
_entity_poly.entity_id
_entity_poly.type
_entity_poly.pdbx_seq_one_letter_code
_entity_poly.pdbx_strand_id
1 'polypeptide(L)'
;EATNAQDSMIAKASESFSGMNENVNTLVQEIEGIDGMLNRLSDANNQIVDNISNLSATTEEVTASSVQVADLSVENLNNAEQAKQKLDNVLAVSHELDKYIK
;
A
#
# COMPACT_ATOMS: atom_id res chain seq x y z
N GLU A 1 -3.91 73.19 15.60
CA GLU A 1 -4.73 72.29 14.70
C GLU A 1 -3.81 71.41 13.83
N ALA A 2 -2.80 71.95 13.15
CA ALA A 2 -1.87 71.14 12.33
C ALA A 2 -1.05 70.13 13.15
N THR A 3 -0.65 70.46 14.39
CA THR A 3 0.08 69.61 15.31
C THR A 3 -0.75 68.39 15.76
N ASN A 4 -2.02 68.58 16.07
CA ASN A 4 -2.92 67.48 16.45
C ASN A 4 -3.20 66.50 15.31
N ALA A 5 -3.33 67.01 14.07
CA ALA A 5 -3.49 66.18 12.88
C ALA A 5 -2.22 65.37 12.59
N GLN A 6 -1.04 66.00 12.81
CA GLN A 6 0.26 65.34 12.66
C GLN A 6 0.49 64.24 13.71
N ASP A 7 0.16 64.49 14.97
CA ASP A 7 0.25 63.52 16.06
C ASP A 7 -0.70 62.34 15.82
N SER A 8 -1.93 62.59 15.32
CA SER A 8 -2.89 61.53 14.94
C SER A 8 -2.34 60.66 13.80
N MET A 9 -1.69 61.25 12.79
CA MET A 9 -1.10 60.52 11.69
C MET A 9 0.09 59.66 12.15
N ILE A 10 0.93 60.17 13.05
CA ILE A 10 2.05 59.43 13.65
C ILE A 10 1.50 58.24 14.46
N ALA A 11 0.45 58.46 15.26
CA ALA A 11 -0.16 57.37 16.04
C ALA A 11 -0.71 56.27 15.14
N LYS A 12 -1.39 56.60 14.04
CA LYS A 12 -1.90 55.62 13.05
C LYS A 12 -0.76 54.88 12.33
N ALA A 13 0.28 55.59 11.98
CA ALA A 13 1.47 54.95 11.36
C ALA A 13 2.12 53.94 12.33
N SER A 14 2.27 54.32 13.60
CA SER A 14 2.82 53.44 14.64
C SER A 14 1.96 52.21 14.84
N GLU A 15 0.62 52.37 14.87
CA GLU A 15 -0.31 51.23 14.96
C GLU A 15 -0.19 50.31 13.75
N SER A 16 -0.08 50.86 12.54
CA SER A 16 0.09 50.10 11.32
C SER A 16 1.40 49.31 11.31
N PHE A 17 2.49 49.91 11.75
CA PHE A 17 3.79 49.20 11.88
C PHE A 17 3.74 48.11 12.94
N SER A 18 3.05 48.33 14.07
CA SER A 18 2.86 47.28 15.08
C SER A 18 2.05 46.12 14.53
N GLY A 19 0.95 46.36 13.80
CA GLY A 19 0.17 45.36 13.14
C GLY A 19 0.93 44.59 12.08
N MET A 20 1.77 45.26 11.29
CA MET A 20 2.66 44.61 10.33
C MET A 20 3.66 43.70 11.02
N ASN A 21 4.24 44.13 12.15
CA ASN A 21 5.17 43.33 12.90
C ASN A 21 4.52 42.04 13.46
N GLU A 22 3.31 42.15 13.98
CA GLU A 22 2.54 40.95 14.42
C GLU A 22 2.23 40.03 13.26
N ASN A 23 1.86 40.56 12.11
CA ASN A 23 1.60 39.74 10.91
C ASN A 23 2.86 39.03 10.43
N VAL A 24 4.01 39.69 10.46
CA VAL A 24 5.29 39.06 10.11
C VAL A 24 5.62 37.93 11.09
N ASN A 25 5.44 38.14 12.38
CA ASN A 25 5.67 37.10 13.39
C ASN A 25 4.75 35.90 13.19
N THR A 26 3.47 36.12 12.90
CA THR A 26 2.51 35.07 12.58
C THR A 26 2.94 34.30 11.32
N LEU A 27 3.38 35.02 10.29
CA LEU A 27 3.87 34.42 9.04
C LEU A 27 5.09 33.53 9.27
N VAL A 28 6.04 33.96 10.11
CA VAL A 28 7.22 33.18 10.49
C VAL A 28 6.78 31.86 11.18
N GLN A 29 5.85 31.93 12.13
CA GLN A 29 5.33 30.73 12.80
C GLN A 29 4.61 29.79 11.84
N GLU A 30 3.86 30.32 10.89
CA GLU A 30 3.21 29.49 9.86
C GLU A 30 4.22 28.82 8.94
N ILE A 31 5.30 29.51 8.58
CA ILE A 31 6.41 28.93 7.79
C ILE A 31 7.10 27.80 8.57
N GLU A 32 7.38 27.98 9.86
CA GLU A 32 7.93 26.92 10.73
C GLU A 32 6.98 25.70 10.79
N GLY A 33 5.67 25.97 10.87
CA GLY A 33 4.64 24.91 10.82
C GLY A 33 4.64 24.16 9.49
N ILE A 34 4.82 24.84 8.36
CA ILE A 34 4.94 24.24 7.03
C ILE A 34 6.21 23.38 6.95
N ASP A 35 7.34 23.84 7.46
CA ASP A 35 8.58 23.06 7.50
C ASP A 35 8.39 21.75 8.27
N GLY A 36 7.73 21.81 9.42
CA GLY A 36 7.37 20.61 10.18
C GLY A 36 6.43 19.64 9.43
N MET A 37 5.51 20.19 8.63
CA MET A 37 4.64 19.36 7.78
C MET A 37 5.41 18.73 6.62
N LEU A 38 6.35 19.45 6.01
CA LEU A 38 7.20 18.91 4.94
C LEU A 38 8.07 17.75 5.44
N ASN A 39 8.65 17.87 6.63
CA ASN A 39 9.40 16.79 7.24
C ASN A 39 8.52 15.53 7.44
N ARG A 40 7.33 15.69 7.99
CA ARG A 40 6.37 14.57 8.15
C ARG A 40 5.94 13.96 6.81
N LEU A 41 5.78 14.80 5.79
CA LEU A 41 5.46 14.30 4.44
C LEU A 41 6.62 13.50 3.86
N SER A 42 7.86 13.94 4.07
CA SER A 42 9.06 13.20 3.66
C SER A 42 9.13 11.82 4.34
N ASP A 43 8.89 11.77 5.65
CA ASP A 43 8.88 10.52 6.41
C ASP A 43 7.75 9.57 5.91
N ALA A 44 6.56 10.12 5.68
CA ALA A 44 5.45 9.34 5.13
C ALA A 44 5.76 8.79 3.73
N ASN A 45 6.41 9.58 2.88
CA ASN A 45 6.83 9.12 1.56
C ASN A 45 7.87 7.99 1.64
N ASN A 46 8.82 8.08 2.56
CA ASN A 46 9.79 7.00 2.79
C ASN A 46 9.08 5.70 3.21
N GLN A 47 8.12 5.79 4.13
CA GLN A 47 7.31 4.64 4.53
C GLN A 47 6.51 4.05 3.36
N ILE A 48 5.97 4.88 2.47
CA ILE A 48 5.28 4.42 1.27
C ILE A 48 6.24 3.65 0.35
N VAL A 49 7.45 4.15 0.13
CA VAL A 49 8.46 3.46 -0.68
C VAL A 49 8.82 2.09 -0.09
N ASP A 50 9.02 2.02 1.23
CA ASP A 50 9.29 0.76 1.93
C ASP A 50 8.12 -0.22 1.79
N ASN A 51 6.90 0.26 1.94
CA ASN A 51 5.69 -0.56 1.77
C ASN A 51 5.53 -1.08 0.34
N ILE A 52 5.85 -0.27 -0.67
CA ILE A 52 5.83 -0.69 -2.08
C ILE A 52 6.88 -1.78 -2.32
N SER A 53 8.07 -1.66 -1.74
CA SER A 53 9.12 -2.68 -1.84
C SER A 53 8.67 -4.00 -1.23
N ASN A 54 8.09 -3.97 -0.04
CA ASN A 54 7.54 -5.15 0.64
C ASN A 54 6.38 -5.77 -0.15
N LEU A 55 5.51 -4.94 -0.73
CA LEU A 55 4.40 -5.40 -1.57
C LEU A 55 4.91 -6.10 -2.83
N SER A 56 5.96 -5.56 -3.46
CA SER A 56 6.59 -6.18 -4.64
C SER A 56 7.14 -7.56 -4.31
N ALA A 57 7.88 -7.69 -3.20
CA ALA A 57 8.40 -8.98 -2.73
C ALA A 57 7.28 -9.99 -2.44
N THR A 58 6.22 -9.56 -1.77
CA THR A 58 5.05 -10.41 -1.50
C THR A 58 4.35 -10.83 -2.79
N THR A 59 4.26 -9.94 -3.77
CA THR A 59 3.65 -10.24 -5.07
C THR A 59 4.46 -11.29 -5.84
N GLU A 60 5.78 -11.21 -5.80
CA GLU A 60 6.66 -12.23 -6.39
C GLU A 60 6.48 -13.59 -5.72
N GLU A 61 6.41 -13.63 -4.39
CA GLU A 61 6.17 -14.86 -3.63
C GLU A 61 4.80 -15.48 -3.94
N VAL A 62 3.74 -14.66 -3.99
CA VAL A 62 2.39 -15.11 -4.37
C VAL A 62 2.37 -15.64 -5.80
N THR A 63 3.06 -14.99 -6.72
CA THR A 63 3.17 -15.44 -8.11
C THR A 63 3.87 -16.80 -8.19
N ALA A 64 5.00 -16.97 -7.51
CA ALA A 64 5.73 -18.25 -7.46
C ALA A 64 4.86 -19.36 -6.85
N SER A 65 4.16 -19.07 -5.74
CA SER A 65 3.25 -20.01 -5.10
C SER A 65 2.08 -20.40 -6.02
N SER A 66 1.57 -19.45 -6.80
CA SER A 66 0.49 -19.72 -7.76
C SER A 66 0.93 -20.65 -8.88
N VAL A 67 2.15 -20.50 -9.37
CA VAL A 67 2.74 -21.42 -10.36
C VAL A 67 2.86 -22.82 -9.77
N GLN A 68 3.37 -22.95 -8.54
CA GLN A 68 3.47 -24.26 -7.86
C GLN A 68 2.10 -24.93 -7.69
N VAL A 69 1.06 -24.17 -7.32
CA VAL A 69 -0.30 -24.71 -7.20
C VAL A 69 -0.83 -25.17 -8.56
N ALA A 70 -0.53 -24.46 -9.64
CA ALA A 70 -0.90 -24.89 -10.98
C ALA A 70 -0.21 -26.21 -11.38
N ASP A 71 1.08 -26.33 -11.12
CA ASP A 71 1.84 -27.55 -11.40
C ASP A 71 1.31 -28.74 -10.59
N LEU A 72 1.05 -28.56 -9.29
CA LEU A 72 0.44 -29.57 -8.43
C LEU A 72 -0.95 -29.97 -8.90
N SER A 73 -1.72 -29.04 -9.43
CA SER A 73 -3.05 -29.34 -10.00
C SER A 73 -2.96 -30.24 -11.22
N VAL A 74 -1.99 -30.00 -12.09
CA VAL A 74 -1.72 -30.87 -13.26
C VAL A 74 -1.27 -32.27 -12.81
N GLU A 75 -0.37 -32.34 -11.83
CA GLU A 75 0.09 -33.62 -11.27
C GLU A 75 -1.08 -34.41 -10.65
N ASN A 76 -1.96 -33.74 -9.89
CA ASN A 76 -3.14 -34.36 -9.29
C ASN A 76 -4.11 -34.90 -10.36
N LEU A 77 -4.31 -34.21 -11.47
CA LEU A 77 -5.11 -34.69 -12.58
C LEU A 77 -4.50 -35.95 -13.20
N ASN A 78 -3.20 -35.97 -13.42
CA ASN A 78 -2.51 -37.14 -13.93
C ASN A 78 -2.60 -38.35 -12.98
N ASN A 79 -2.46 -38.12 -11.68
CA ASN A 79 -2.61 -39.16 -10.66
C ASN A 79 -4.05 -39.72 -10.62
N ALA A 80 -5.05 -38.85 -10.74
CA ALA A 80 -6.46 -39.27 -10.81
C ALA A 80 -6.74 -40.14 -12.05
N GLU A 81 -6.19 -39.76 -13.21
CA GLU A 81 -6.34 -40.53 -14.44
C GLU A 81 -5.66 -41.90 -14.34
N GLN A 82 -4.44 -41.97 -13.76
CA GLN A 82 -3.77 -43.22 -13.50
C GLN A 82 -4.55 -44.12 -12.53
N ALA A 83 -5.13 -43.54 -11.47
CA ALA A 83 -5.97 -44.28 -10.53
C ALA A 83 -7.21 -44.84 -11.21
N LYS A 84 -7.86 -44.06 -12.09
CA LYS A 84 -8.98 -44.52 -12.89
C LYS A 84 -8.62 -45.69 -13.78
N GLN A 85 -7.50 -45.61 -14.51
CA GLN A 85 -7.01 -46.71 -15.36
C GLN A 85 -6.76 -47.97 -14.57
N LYS A 86 -6.18 -47.87 -13.37
CA LYS A 86 -5.98 -49.04 -12.48
C LYS A 86 -7.30 -49.65 -12.02
N LEU A 87 -8.29 -48.81 -11.70
CA LEU A 87 -9.62 -49.29 -11.34
C LEU A 87 -10.33 -50.03 -12.51
N ASP A 88 -10.22 -49.47 -13.72
CA ASP A 88 -10.80 -50.11 -14.92
C ASP A 88 -10.15 -51.46 -15.17
N ASN A 89 -8.82 -51.61 -14.96
CA ASN A 89 -8.11 -52.89 -15.05
C ASN A 89 -8.59 -53.88 -13.97
N VAL A 90 -8.78 -53.43 -12.73
CA VAL A 90 -9.28 -54.26 -11.64
C VAL A 90 -10.69 -54.74 -11.95
N LEU A 91 -11.52 -53.88 -12.47
CA LEU A 91 -12.89 -54.24 -12.90
C LEU A 91 -12.88 -55.30 -14.02
N ALA A 92 -11.99 -55.15 -15.02
CA ALA A 92 -11.84 -56.10 -16.10
C ALA A 92 -11.45 -57.48 -15.60
N VAL A 93 -10.43 -57.57 -14.69
CA VAL A 93 -9.98 -58.80 -14.05
C VAL A 93 -11.10 -59.41 -13.18
N SER A 94 -11.84 -58.62 -12.45
CA SER A 94 -12.99 -59.04 -11.65
C SER A 94 -14.05 -59.69 -12.50
N HIS A 95 -14.36 -59.12 -13.65
CA HIS A 95 -15.32 -59.67 -14.61
C HIS A 95 -14.84 -61.00 -15.23
N GLU A 96 -13.56 -61.15 -15.50
CA GLU A 96 -13.02 -62.42 -15.94
C GLU A 96 -13.11 -63.51 -14.87
N LEU A 97 -12.76 -63.17 -13.62
CA LEU A 97 -12.89 -64.12 -12.50
C LEU A 97 -14.34 -64.59 -12.29
N ASP A 98 -15.31 -63.75 -12.48
CA ASP A 98 -16.73 -64.08 -12.34
C ASP A 98 -17.19 -65.17 -13.36
N LYS A 99 -16.51 -65.28 -14.50
CA LYS A 99 -16.73 -66.33 -15.49
C LYS A 99 -16.26 -67.71 -15.04
N TYR A 100 -15.25 -67.78 -14.16
CA TYR A 100 -14.69 -69.00 -13.67
C TYR A 100 -15.36 -69.55 -12.40
N ILE A 101 -16.10 -68.70 -11.69
CA ILE A 101 -16.79 -69.03 -10.45
C ILE A 101 -18.19 -69.65 -10.74
N LYS A 102 -18.74 -69.39 -11.90
CA LYS A 102 -20.00 -69.94 -12.39
C LYS A 102 -19.76 -71.21 -13.15
#